data_091b209971bfe4913ab010a00526f554
#
_entry.id   091b209971bfe4913ab010a00526f554
#
_cell.length_a   1.000
_cell.length_b   1.000
_cell.length_c   1.000
_cell.angle_alpha   90.00
_cell.angle_beta   90.00
_cell.angle_gamma   90.00
#
_symmetry.space_group_name_H-M   'P 1'
#
loop_
_entity.id
_entity.type
_entity.pdbx_description
1 polymer ?
#
loop_
_entity_poly.entity_id
_entity_poly.type
_entity_poly.pdbx_seq_one_letter_code
_entity_poly.pdbx_strand_id
1 'polypeptide(L)'
;MHVLQNLLFNNHLSDISEKLYFDIQKGGIQPLSENDGIILEKNSRISFGTYFNYFSLNTWRKYCQLKDLHFQLQGKGEFVLRFWLTDKNYQPSSSKRVIEKQVYLNKDQDCFCIDCSFLLKKQGILHFTIDTKGECFIQGGSFCTKTDPVNYVKLGIVITHYNRKKYLIPAIRRIETQLLSNESFKNNIGLIIVDNSQDVSSEEAGEAIVISNLNYGGSGGFTRGLLYLKDHHYTHCLFMDDDASCEIESIIKTFRLLQYSAVERLAIAGTMLYEKESTIIHEKGAQYKPLSLIQLYCGLDISKFETIIATDLDKKKIEYGAWWHFAFKIEDVNYFPFPFFVKGDDMLFGLMNHFNIITVNGICVFGEDFRYKDGPLPRYLSVRANFALALIYSDCSLWIYVWRYIRWILISILTYRYASARATSIALQHVMRGPEFWTRYLSLTDIYPVISNVLSAEKMDDVDIDQLKPIIRQVRFPILKKIIIIMTFNGFFLPDFFIRDRLILSKKEIKHFPYEIFLEKNILYYSSEYNKGYVAIYNKKKFFSELFLGLKLIIQFAARFKKLKREYRQKVPKIMTEKFWRKVYQFKR
;
A
#
# COMPACT_ATOMS: atom_id res chain seq x y z
N MET A 1 20.67 7.94 25.65
CA MET A 1 20.40 8.42 24.27
C MET A 1 19.16 7.76 23.75
N HIS A 2 18.35 8.47 22.95
CA HIS A 2 17.15 7.93 22.32
C HIS A 2 17.48 7.44 20.91
N VAL A 3 17.13 6.22 20.59
CA VAL A 3 17.31 5.67 19.24
C VAL A 3 16.29 6.29 18.30
N LEU A 4 16.74 6.81 17.16
CA LEU A 4 15.91 7.36 16.08
C LEU A 4 15.66 6.35 14.97
N GLN A 5 16.69 5.55 14.65
CA GLN A 5 16.66 4.54 13.59
C GLN A 5 17.71 3.47 13.88
N ASN A 6 17.30 2.21 13.90
CA ASN A 6 18.22 1.07 13.99
C ASN A 6 18.77 0.68 12.61
N LEU A 7 19.92 0.02 12.60
CA LEU A 7 20.42 -0.69 11.42
C LEU A 7 19.73 -2.04 11.30
N LEU A 8 19.44 -2.44 10.07
CA LEU A 8 18.81 -3.71 9.75
C LEU A 8 19.74 -4.59 8.90
N PHE A 9 19.75 -5.90 9.15
CA PHE A 9 20.65 -6.86 8.53
C PHE A 9 19.95 -8.06 7.86
N ASN A 10 18.70 -7.95 7.44
CA ASN A 10 17.94 -9.01 6.72
C ASN A 10 17.89 -10.37 7.45
N ASN A 11 17.71 -10.35 8.76
CA ASN A 11 17.69 -11.60 9.53
C ASN A 11 16.27 -12.17 9.75
N HIS A 12 15.21 -11.39 9.41
CA HIS A 12 13.83 -11.71 9.82
C HIS A 12 12.85 -11.96 8.69
N LEU A 13 13.18 -11.58 7.45
CA LEU A 13 12.32 -11.73 6.27
C LEU A 13 13.10 -12.40 5.12
N SER A 14 13.13 -13.72 5.10
CA SER A 14 13.96 -14.54 4.19
C SER A 14 13.73 -14.25 2.70
N ASP A 15 12.52 -13.82 2.32
CA ASP A 15 12.16 -13.62 0.92
C ASP A 15 12.40 -12.17 0.44
N ILE A 16 12.92 -11.30 1.31
CA ILE A 16 13.20 -9.90 0.99
C ILE A 16 14.64 -9.75 0.49
N SER A 17 14.82 -8.97 -0.56
CA SER A 17 16.14 -8.74 -1.16
C SER A 17 17.13 -8.11 -0.19
N GLU A 18 18.29 -8.73 -0.03
CA GLU A 18 19.40 -8.21 0.80
C GLU A 18 19.85 -6.80 0.39
N LYS A 19 19.68 -6.43 -0.88
CA LYS A 19 20.02 -5.08 -1.39
C LYS A 19 19.26 -3.94 -0.73
N LEU A 20 18.20 -4.22 0.01
CA LEU A 20 17.49 -3.22 0.79
C LEU A 20 18.22 -2.90 2.11
N TYR A 21 19.11 -3.79 2.57
CA TYR A 21 19.80 -3.70 3.87
C TYR A 21 21.27 -3.31 3.72
N PHE A 22 22.00 -3.91 2.78
CA PHE A 22 23.42 -3.62 2.52
C PHE A 22 23.79 -3.88 1.06
N ASP A 23 24.90 -3.30 0.64
CA ASP A 23 25.48 -3.48 -0.70
C ASP A 23 26.93 -3.94 -0.57
N ILE A 24 27.22 -5.16 -1.05
CA ILE A 24 28.55 -5.77 -1.00
C ILE A 24 29.36 -5.24 -2.18
N GLN A 25 30.26 -4.31 -1.92
CA GLN A 25 31.14 -3.73 -2.96
C GLN A 25 32.41 -4.56 -3.19
N LYS A 26 32.85 -5.30 -2.15
CA LYS A 26 34.01 -6.20 -2.19
C LYS A 26 33.95 -7.18 -1.02
N GLY A 27 34.43 -8.40 -1.21
CA GLY A 27 34.46 -9.43 -0.15
C GLY A 27 33.10 -10.09 0.06
N GLY A 28 32.77 -10.48 1.29
CA GLY A 28 31.55 -11.19 1.63
C GLY A 28 30.98 -10.82 2.99
N ILE A 29 29.72 -11.23 3.17
CA ILE A 29 28.98 -11.18 4.45
C ILE A 29 28.43 -12.55 4.73
N GLN A 30 28.47 -12.96 5.99
CA GLN A 30 27.78 -14.15 6.50
C GLN A 30 26.72 -13.72 7.50
N PRO A 31 25.42 -13.88 7.17
CA PRO A 31 24.35 -13.60 8.13
C PRO A 31 24.36 -14.66 9.23
N LEU A 32 24.07 -14.27 10.46
CA LEU A 32 23.95 -15.17 11.60
C LEU A 32 22.48 -15.56 11.79
N SER A 33 22.21 -16.86 11.83
CA SER A 33 20.84 -17.41 11.91
C SER A 33 20.17 -17.26 13.29
N GLU A 34 20.93 -17.04 14.36
CA GLU A 34 20.42 -17.07 15.74
C GLU A 34 20.56 -15.74 16.49
N ASN A 35 21.28 -14.77 15.94
CA ASN A 35 21.51 -13.48 16.59
C ASN A 35 21.35 -12.34 15.59
N ASP A 36 20.86 -11.23 16.08
CA ASP A 36 20.87 -9.97 15.35
C ASP A 36 22.31 -9.54 15.06
N GLY A 37 22.77 -9.74 13.82
CA GLY A 37 24.14 -9.38 13.46
C GLY A 37 24.63 -9.99 12.17
N ILE A 38 25.80 -9.55 11.72
CA ILE A 38 26.48 -10.03 10.52
C ILE A 38 27.97 -10.20 10.76
N ILE A 39 28.57 -11.21 10.13
CA ILE A 39 30.03 -11.36 10.04
C ILE A 39 30.48 -10.79 8.70
N LEU A 40 31.40 -9.84 8.74
CA LEU A 40 32.06 -9.26 7.58
C LEU A 40 33.40 -9.96 7.38
N GLU A 41 33.61 -10.54 6.21
CA GLU A 41 34.87 -11.21 5.89
C GLU A 41 36.05 -10.22 5.84
N LYS A 42 37.26 -10.75 5.97
CA LYS A 42 38.50 -9.97 5.84
C LYS A 42 38.57 -9.29 4.47
N ASN A 43 39.05 -8.04 4.44
CA ASN A 43 39.21 -7.21 3.25
C ASN A 43 37.91 -6.95 2.47
N SER A 44 36.77 -6.96 3.18
CA SER A 44 35.47 -6.62 2.63
C SER A 44 35.22 -5.12 2.66
N ARG A 45 34.42 -4.64 1.69
CA ARG A 45 33.84 -3.29 1.69
C ARG A 45 32.35 -3.39 1.52
N ILE A 46 31.60 -2.94 2.55
CA ILE A 46 30.16 -3.01 2.61
C ILE A 46 29.60 -1.61 2.73
N SER A 47 28.61 -1.29 1.89
CA SER A 47 27.86 -0.03 1.95
C SER A 47 26.50 -0.22 2.61
N PHE A 48 26.16 0.69 3.52
CA PHE A 48 24.86 0.84 4.14
C PHE A 48 24.07 2.04 3.57
N GLY A 49 24.43 2.46 2.35
CA GLY A 49 23.67 3.43 1.56
C GLY A 49 22.44 2.80 0.91
N THR A 50 21.63 2.08 1.67
CA THR A 50 20.52 1.24 1.21
C THR A 50 19.18 1.74 1.77
N TYR A 51 18.07 1.19 1.26
CA TYR A 51 16.73 1.68 1.57
C TYR A 51 16.41 1.75 3.08
N PHE A 52 16.87 0.77 3.85
CA PHE A 52 16.62 0.75 5.30
C PHE A 52 17.69 1.48 6.12
N ASN A 53 18.95 1.50 5.67
CA ASN A 53 20.07 1.85 6.55
C ASN A 53 20.68 3.25 6.38
N TYR A 54 20.32 3.99 5.32
CA TYR A 54 20.72 5.39 5.27
C TYR A 54 19.89 6.26 6.20
N PHE A 55 20.43 7.40 6.62
CA PHE A 55 19.74 8.39 7.45
C PHE A 55 19.39 9.63 6.64
N SER A 56 18.10 9.97 6.56
CA SER A 56 17.62 11.16 5.84
C SER A 56 17.75 12.42 6.70
N LEU A 57 18.81 13.19 6.53
CA LEU A 57 18.95 14.49 7.18
C LEU A 57 17.80 15.44 6.80
N ASN A 58 17.30 15.34 5.56
CA ASN A 58 16.19 16.18 5.11
C ASN A 58 14.90 15.91 5.88
N THR A 59 14.56 14.64 6.10
CA THR A 59 13.35 14.24 6.82
C THR A 59 13.42 14.70 8.27
N TRP A 60 14.47 14.30 8.98
CA TRP A 60 14.60 14.62 10.40
C TRP A 60 14.74 16.12 10.66
N ARG A 61 15.46 16.86 9.82
CA ARG A 61 15.58 18.31 9.92
C ARG A 61 14.29 19.05 9.60
N LYS A 62 13.54 18.59 8.59
CA LYS A 62 12.34 19.30 8.14
C LYS A 62 11.16 19.07 9.06
N TYR A 63 10.99 17.84 9.54
CA TYR A 63 9.79 17.43 10.26
C TYR A 63 9.99 17.30 11.75
N CYS A 64 11.24 17.20 12.23
CA CYS A 64 11.58 16.96 13.63
C CYS A 64 12.49 18.04 14.21
N GLN A 65 12.44 18.19 15.54
CA GLN A 65 13.28 19.14 16.29
C GLN A 65 14.43 18.40 16.99
N LEU A 66 15.48 18.07 16.24
CA LEU A 66 16.69 17.46 16.80
C LEU A 66 17.76 18.54 17.07
N LYS A 67 18.38 18.50 18.25
CA LYS A 67 19.50 19.38 18.62
C LYS A 67 20.86 18.75 18.35
N ASP A 68 20.92 17.42 18.36
CA ASP A 68 22.12 16.61 18.20
C ASP A 68 21.81 15.31 17.45
N LEU A 69 22.85 14.69 16.90
CA LEU A 69 22.79 13.41 16.21
C LEU A 69 24.06 12.61 16.52
N HIS A 70 23.89 11.38 16.93
CA HIS A 70 24.97 10.44 17.19
C HIS A 70 24.75 9.16 16.39
N PHE A 71 25.83 8.50 16.03
CA PHE A 71 25.79 7.15 15.46
C PHE A 71 26.50 6.20 16.42
N GLN A 72 25.87 5.06 16.68
CA GLN A 72 26.41 3.99 17.50
C GLN A 72 26.55 2.71 16.68
N LEU A 73 27.63 1.97 16.91
CA LEU A 73 27.88 0.67 16.30
C LEU A 73 28.40 -0.28 17.36
N GLN A 74 27.81 -1.47 17.43
CA GLN A 74 28.19 -2.54 18.36
C GLN A 74 28.78 -3.72 17.59
N GLY A 75 29.83 -4.33 18.14
CA GLY A 75 30.43 -5.49 17.51
C GLY A 75 31.86 -5.74 17.96
N LYS A 76 32.64 -6.44 17.11
CA LYS A 76 34.02 -6.82 17.35
C LYS A 76 34.82 -6.78 16.05
N GLY A 77 36.06 -6.32 16.12
CA GLY A 77 37.00 -6.33 14.99
C GLY A 77 37.64 -4.99 14.71
N GLU A 78 38.47 -4.96 13.67
CA GLU A 78 39.16 -3.76 13.20
C GLU A 78 38.68 -3.41 11.79
N PHE A 79 38.19 -2.19 11.62
CA PHE A 79 37.68 -1.68 10.36
C PHE A 79 37.80 -0.17 10.24
N VAL A 80 37.66 0.33 9.00
CA VAL A 80 37.54 1.75 8.72
C VAL A 80 36.10 2.08 8.42
N LEU A 81 35.52 2.97 9.23
CA LEU A 81 34.17 3.49 9.07
C LEU A 81 34.23 4.82 8.32
N ARG A 82 33.52 4.94 7.21
CA ARG A 82 33.43 6.18 6.43
C ARG A 82 31.98 6.60 6.26
N PHE A 83 31.68 7.87 6.61
CA PHE A 83 30.40 8.48 6.31
C PHE A 83 30.46 9.34 5.06
N TRP A 84 29.39 9.21 4.28
CA TRP A 84 29.20 9.92 3.03
C TRP A 84 27.92 10.74 3.10
N LEU A 85 27.98 11.97 2.59
CA LEU A 85 26.82 12.85 2.44
C LEU A 85 26.53 13.06 0.95
N THR A 86 25.29 12.77 0.55
CA THR A 86 24.80 12.94 -0.82
C THR A 86 23.65 13.93 -0.83
N ASP A 87 23.76 14.99 -1.63
CA ASP A 87 22.76 16.06 -1.73
C ASP A 87 21.90 16.00 -3.01
N LYS A 88 21.06 17.04 -3.23
CA LYS A 88 20.16 17.15 -4.39
C LYS A 88 20.84 17.20 -5.76
N ASN A 89 22.05 17.72 -5.81
CA ASN A 89 22.76 17.93 -7.07
C ASN A 89 23.51 16.66 -7.49
N TYR A 90 22.97 15.52 -7.09
CA TYR A 90 23.55 14.22 -7.26
C TYR A 90 23.89 13.92 -8.72
N GLN A 91 25.19 13.85 -8.97
CA GLN A 91 25.76 12.97 -10.00
C GLN A 91 26.38 11.78 -9.26
N PRO A 92 26.42 10.57 -9.80
CA PRO A 92 26.95 9.38 -9.12
C PRO A 92 28.33 9.55 -8.45
N SER A 93 29.11 10.52 -8.91
CA SER A 93 30.41 10.92 -8.37
C SER A 93 30.38 11.97 -7.24
N SER A 94 29.23 12.44 -6.79
CA SER A 94 29.10 13.63 -5.93
C SER A 94 28.89 13.35 -4.44
N SER A 95 28.91 12.09 -3.99
CA SER A 95 28.92 11.77 -2.57
C SER A 95 30.21 12.26 -1.92
N LYS A 96 30.11 13.16 -0.93
CA LYS A 96 31.26 13.70 -0.23
C LYS A 96 31.51 12.91 1.04
N ARG A 97 32.73 12.42 1.24
CA ARG A 97 33.15 11.84 2.50
C ARG A 97 33.20 12.93 3.55
N VAL A 98 32.45 12.76 4.63
CA VAL A 98 32.32 13.76 5.72
C VAL A 98 33.00 13.33 7.01
N ILE A 99 33.13 12.01 7.23
CA ILE A 99 33.81 11.42 8.37
C ILE A 99 34.61 10.21 7.91
N GLU A 100 35.81 10.00 8.49
CA GLU A 100 36.55 8.75 8.39
C GLU A 100 37.16 8.45 9.76
N LYS A 101 36.95 7.23 10.26
CA LYS A 101 37.45 6.76 11.55
C LYS A 101 37.97 5.33 11.43
N GLN A 102 39.12 5.08 11.97
CA GLN A 102 39.58 3.73 12.27
C GLN A 102 38.95 3.29 13.59
N VAL A 103 38.31 2.15 13.59
CA VAL A 103 37.54 1.62 14.72
C VAL A 103 38.15 0.29 15.15
N TYR A 104 38.35 0.15 16.45
CA TYR A 104 38.84 -1.06 17.11
C TYR A 104 37.84 -1.44 18.20
N LEU A 105 37.18 -2.59 18.03
CA LEU A 105 36.27 -3.17 19.00
C LEU A 105 36.85 -4.50 19.47
N ASN A 106 37.21 -4.59 20.76
CA ASN A 106 37.96 -5.72 21.29
C ASN A 106 37.10 -6.83 21.85
N LYS A 107 35.86 -6.52 22.24
CA LYS A 107 34.90 -7.45 22.84
C LYS A 107 33.63 -7.49 22.01
N ASP A 108 32.88 -8.57 22.11
CA ASP A 108 31.67 -8.82 21.31
C ASP A 108 30.54 -7.79 21.52
N GLN A 109 30.58 -7.01 22.58
CA GLN A 109 29.59 -5.97 22.89
C GLN A 109 30.18 -4.57 23.02
N ASP A 110 31.42 -4.36 22.55
CA ASP A 110 31.99 -3.02 22.56
C ASP A 110 31.16 -2.08 21.67
N CYS A 111 30.94 -0.87 22.17
CA CYS A 111 30.15 0.14 21.48
C CYS A 111 31.03 1.31 21.03
N PHE A 112 31.07 1.55 19.74
CA PHE A 112 31.65 2.76 19.17
C PHE A 112 30.58 3.82 19.03
N CYS A 113 30.84 5.04 19.50
CA CYS A 113 29.94 6.16 19.36
C CYS A 113 30.63 7.35 18.70
N ILE A 114 29.97 7.99 17.75
CA ILE A 114 30.50 9.19 17.08
C ILE A 114 29.43 10.29 17.03
N ASP A 115 29.85 11.53 17.30
CA ASP A 115 29.01 12.71 17.17
C ASP A 115 28.94 13.16 15.72
N CYS A 116 27.70 13.16 15.20
CA CYS A 116 27.33 13.59 13.86
C CYS A 116 26.50 14.89 13.86
N SER A 117 26.39 15.58 15.01
CA SER A 117 25.49 16.74 15.21
C SER A 117 25.74 17.88 14.22
N PHE A 118 27.00 18.12 13.82
CA PHE A 118 27.37 19.14 12.83
C PHE A 118 26.71 18.90 11.45
N LEU A 119 26.30 17.65 11.15
CA LEU A 119 25.62 17.29 9.90
C LEU A 119 24.15 17.70 9.90
N LEU A 120 23.51 17.93 11.04
CA LEU A 120 22.11 18.42 11.09
C LEU A 120 21.92 19.78 10.40
N LYS A 121 23.00 20.56 10.22
CA LYS A 121 22.98 21.82 9.45
C LYS A 121 23.03 21.60 7.94
N LYS A 122 23.34 20.37 7.49
CA LYS A 122 23.44 20.00 6.07
C LYS A 122 22.11 19.47 5.54
N GLN A 123 22.01 19.37 4.22
CA GLN A 123 20.91 18.73 3.50
C GLN A 123 21.45 17.50 2.77
N GLY A 124 20.59 16.51 2.58
CA GLY A 124 20.94 15.29 1.87
C GLY A 124 20.65 14.03 2.67
N ILE A 125 21.20 12.94 2.19
CA ILE A 125 21.16 11.65 2.87
C ILE A 125 22.56 11.31 3.40
N LEU A 126 22.61 10.81 4.63
CA LEU A 126 23.81 10.35 5.29
C LEU A 126 23.85 8.82 5.22
N HIS A 127 24.92 8.27 4.67
CA HIS A 127 25.14 6.83 4.65
C HIS A 127 26.60 6.51 5.00
N PHE A 128 26.90 5.24 5.25
CA PHE A 128 28.26 4.86 5.62
C PHE A 128 28.71 3.57 4.93
N THR A 129 30.03 3.38 4.93
CA THR A 129 30.70 2.15 4.48
C THR A 129 31.62 1.63 5.57
N ILE A 130 31.73 0.31 5.65
CA ILE A 130 32.69 -0.40 6.50
C ILE A 130 33.70 -1.10 5.60
N ASP A 131 34.99 -0.82 5.81
CA ASP A 131 36.13 -1.49 5.18
C ASP A 131 36.86 -2.31 6.23
N THR A 132 36.79 -3.64 6.16
CA THR A 132 37.38 -4.55 7.15
C THR A 132 38.87 -4.81 6.87
N LYS A 133 39.68 -4.90 7.91
CA LYS A 133 41.08 -5.34 7.84
C LYS A 133 41.24 -6.83 8.20
N GLY A 134 40.43 -7.32 9.12
CA GLY A 134 40.28 -8.69 9.52
C GLY A 134 38.83 -9.10 9.39
N GLU A 135 38.46 -10.29 9.86
CA GLU A 135 37.07 -10.65 10.08
C GLU A 135 36.48 -9.78 11.19
N CYS A 136 35.26 -9.26 10.98
CA CYS A 136 34.57 -8.40 11.91
C CYS A 136 33.15 -8.88 12.16
N PHE A 137 32.71 -8.85 13.40
CA PHE A 137 31.34 -9.10 13.79
C PHE A 137 30.65 -7.75 14.07
N ILE A 138 29.55 -7.47 13.40
CA ILE A 138 28.69 -6.32 13.66
C ILE A 138 27.38 -6.84 14.23
N GLN A 139 27.16 -6.59 15.51
CA GLN A 139 25.96 -7.04 16.22
C GLN A 139 24.77 -6.11 15.92
N GLY A 140 25.00 -4.79 15.84
CA GLY A 140 23.97 -3.81 15.62
C GLY A 140 24.53 -2.39 15.53
N GLY A 141 23.62 -1.46 15.32
CA GLY A 141 23.95 -0.05 15.32
C GLY A 141 22.70 0.81 15.20
N SER A 142 22.83 2.10 15.48
CA SER A 142 21.70 3.00 15.41
C SER A 142 22.14 4.47 15.26
N PHE A 143 21.26 5.25 14.66
CA PHE A 143 21.29 6.71 14.76
C PHE A 143 20.49 7.14 15.99
N CYS A 144 21.11 7.93 16.87
CA CYS A 144 20.57 8.31 18.17
C CYS A 144 20.63 9.82 18.38
N THR A 145 19.89 10.30 19.39
CA THR A 145 19.93 11.68 19.87
C THR A 145 19.90 11.74 21.40
N LYS A 146 20.42 12.81 21.97
CA LYS A 146 20.21 13.17 23.38
C LYS A 146 19.04 14.12 23.57
N THR A 147 18.46 14.61 22.46
CA THR A 147 17.27 15.45 22.49
C THR A 147 16.09 14.65 23.01
N ASP A 148 15.39 15.18 24.00
CA ASP A 148 14.16 14.56 24.49
C ASP A 148 13.03 14.67 23.48
N PRO A 149 12.11 13.68 23.41
CA PRO A 149 10.89 13.75 22.60
C PRO A 149 10.08 15.00 22.92
N VAL A 150 9.55 15.66 21.87
CA VAL A 150 8.71 16.85 22.02
C VAL A 150 7.23 16.53 22.20
N ASN A 151 6.81 15.34 21.79
CA ASN A 151 5.43 14.87 21.90
C ASN A 151 5.34 13.61 22.75
N TYR A 152 4.34 13.54 23.61
CA TYR A 152 3.92 12.28 24.20
C TYR A 152 3.13 11.47 23.17
N VAL A 153 3.59 10.28 22.85
CA VAL A 153 2.98 9.37 21.89
C VAL A 153 2.60 8.06 22.58
N LYS A 154 1.29 7.78 22.64
CA LYS A 154 0.74 6.46 22.93
C LYS A 154 0.10 5.96 21.64
N LEU A 155 0.79 5.06 20.93
CA LEU A 155 0.42 4.58 19.59
C LEU A 155 -0.41 3.31 19.69
N GLY A 156 -1.60 3.31 19.09
CA GLY A 156 -2.38 2.10 18.88
C GLY A 156 -2.23 1.60 17.45
N ILE A 157 -1.73 0.38 17.28
CA ILE A 157 -1.70 -0.31 15.99
C ILE A 157 -3.05 -1.00 15.82
N VAL A 158 -3.79 -0.67 14.77
CA VAL A 158 -5.09 -1.28 14.44
C VAL A 158 -4.95 -2.12 13.18
N ILE A 159 -5.18 -3.42 13.31
CA ILE A 159 -5.24 -4.37 12.19
C ILE A 159 -6.69 -4.84 12.05
N THR A 160 -7.24 -4.73 10.83
CA THR A 160 -8.58 -5.24 10.52
C THR A 160 -8.44 -6.59 9.85
N HIS A 161 -8.98 -7.64 10.48
CA HIS A 161 -8.87 -9.02 10.02
C HIS A 161 -10.16 -9.55 9.39
N TYR A 162 -10.01 -10.27 8.24
CA TYR A 162 -11.10 -11.05 7.65
C TYR A 162 -10.58 -12.27 6.88
N ASN A 163 -10.79 -13.49 7.44
CA ASN A 163 -10.45 -14.79 6.82
C ASN A 163 -8.98 -14.94 6.37
N ARG A 164 -8.01 -14.34 7.09
CA ARG A 164 -6.59 -14.30 6.72
C ARG A 164 -5.64 -14.64 7.87
N LYS A 165 -6.04 -15.55 8.75
CA LYS A 165 -5.22 -15.97 9.91
C LYS A 165 -3.79 -16.34 9.56
N LYS A 166 -3.56 -16.95 8.38
CA LYS A 166 -2.22 -17.34 7.92
C LYS A 166 -1.23 -16.16 7.81
N TYR A 167 -1.74 -14.93 7.65
CA TYR A 167 -0.93 -13.71 7.65
C TYR A 167 -0.99 -13.00 9.00
N LEU A 168 -2.18 -12.93 9.60
CA LEU A 168 -2.40 -12.23 10.85
C LEU A 168 -1.60 -12.82 12.02
N ILE A 169 -1.65 -14.16 12.22
CA ILE A 169 -0.99 -14.77 13.38
C ILE A 169 0.52 -14.57 13.37
N PRO A 170 1.26 -14.78 12.26
CA PRO A 170 2.68 -14.42 12.19
C PRO A 170 2.95 -12.94 12.44
N ALA A 171 2.08 -12.03 11.98
CA ALA A 171 2.23 -10.60 12.23
C ALA A 171 2.07 -10.25 13.72
N ILE A 172 1.07 -10.83 14.41
CA ILE A 172 0.91 -10.68 15.86
C ILE A 172 2.18 -11.14 16.57
N ARG A 173 2.66 -12.36 16.32
CA ARG A 173 3.84 -12.93 16.99
C ARG A 173 5.09 -12.07 16.78
N ARG A 174 5.30 -11.57 15.56
CA ARG A 174 6.44 -10.69 15.26
C ARG A 174 6.35 -9.36 16.01
N ILE A 175 5.18 -8.73 16.07
CA ILE A 175 4.97 -7.48 16.81
C ILE A 175 5.18 -7.72 18.31
N GLU A 176 4.67 -8.81 18.87
CA GLU A 176 4.87 -9.16 20.27
C GLU A 176 6.34 -9.35 20.61
N THR A 177 7.03 -10.23 19.87
CA THR A 177 8.40 -10.62 20.19
C THR A 177 9.43 -9.53 19.94
N GLN A 178 9.25 -8.71 18.91
CA GLN A 178 10.26 -7.72 18.51
C GLN A 178 9.92 -6.29 18.95
N LEU A 179 8.65 -5.99 19.29
CA LEU A 179 8.24 -4.63 19.68
C LEU A 179 7.67 -4.58 21.10
N LEU A 180 6.63 -5.36 21.41
CA LEU A 180 5.94 -5.24 22.70
C LEU A 180 6.73 -5.86 23.86
N SER A 181 7.61 -6.83 23.61
CA SER A 181 8.55 -7.35 24.61
C SER A 181 9.61 -6.35 25.03
N ASN A 182 9.84 -5.29 24.27
CA ASN A 182 10.83 -4.27 24.57
C ASN A 182 10.24 -3.22 25.52
N GLU A 183 10.83 -3.08 26.72
CA GLU A 183 10.40 -2.13 27.77
C GLU A 183 10.29 -0.68 27.28
N SER A 184 11.08 -0.30 26.27
CA SER A 184 11.03 1.06 25.69
C SER A 184 9.72 1.36 24.94
N PHE A 185 8.97 0.33 24.54
CA PHE A 185 7.76 0.46 23.73
C PHE A 185 6.51 -0.09 24.42
N LYS A 186 6.66 -1.09 25.30
CA LYS A 186 5.56 -1.83 25.94
C LYS A 186 4.45 -0.96 26.51
N ASN A 187 4.81 0.15 27.16
CA ASN A 187 3.84 1.06 27.78
C ASN A 187 3.26 2.11 26.81
N ASN A 188 3.87 2.27 25.64
CA ASN A 188 3.55 3.33 24.69
C ASN A 188 2.97 2.82 23.36
N ILE A 189 3.03 1.52 23.11
CA ILE A 189 2.48 0.91 21.89
C ILE A 189 1.53 -0.22 22.29
N GLY A 190 0.34 -0.27 21.66
CA GLY A 190 -0.62 -1.34 21.84
C GLY A 190 -1.06 -1.91 20.50
N LEU A 191 -1.39 -3.21 20.46
CA LEU A 191 -1.88 -3.93 19.28
C LEU A 191 -3.35 -4.25 19.43
N ILE A 192 -4.18 -3.78 18.50
CA ILE A 192 -5.62 -3.97 18.46
C ILE A 192 -6.00 -4.69 17.17
N ILE A 193 -6.60 -5.85 17.29
CA ILE A 193 -7.11 -6.65 16.17
C ILE A 193 -8.62 -6.49 16.13
N VAL A 194 -9.15 -5.94 15.04
CA VAL A 194 -10.60 -5.91 14.80
C VAL A 194 -10.97 -7.09 13.92
N ASP A 195 -11.54 -8.10 14.55
CA ASP A 195 -11.86 -9.39 13.94
C ASP A 195 -13.26 -9.39 13.31
N ASN A 196 -13.30 -9.13 12.01
CA ASN A 196 -14.52 -9.19 11.20
C ASN A 196 -14.94 -10.64 10.83
N SER A 197 -14.09 -11.64 11.08
CA SER A 197 -14.37 -13.07 10.88
C SER A 197 -14.96 -13.72 12.12
N GLN A 198 -14.66 -13.15 13.30
CA GLN A 198 -15.00 -13.68 14.61
C GLN A 198 -14.40 -15.09 14.84
N ASP A 199 -13.16 -15.28 14.39
CA ASP A 199 -12.51 -16.58 14.40
C ASP A 199 -11.15 -16.59 15.12
N VAL A 200 -10.66 -15.44 15.61
CA VAL A 200 -9.39 -15.34 16.36
C VAL A 200 -9.61 -15.77 17.80
N SER A 201 -8.93 -16.85 18.22
CA SER A 201 -9.00 -17.32 19.60
C SER A 201 -8.12 -16.49 20.54
N SER A 202 -8.37 -16.59 21.85
CA SER A 202 -7.56 -15.89 22.86
C SER A 202 -6.09 -16.34 22.85
N GLU A 203 -5.82 -17.60 22.54
CA GLU A 203 -4.46 -18.12 22.43
C GLU A 203 -3.73 -17.56 21.20
N GLU A 204 -4.42 -17.43 20.06
CA GLU A 204 -3.90 -16.83 18.84
C GLU A 204 -3.65 -15.34 18.99
N ALA A 205 -4.45 -14.66 19.79
CA ALA A 205 -4.37 -13.23 20.07
C ALA A 205 -3.07 -12.84 20.80
N GLY A 206 -2.54 -13.69 21.69
CA GLY A 206 -1.40 -13.35 22.53
C GLY A 206 -1.64 -12.11 23.39
N GLU A 207 -0.77 -11.12 23.32
CA GLU A 207 -0.92 -9.83 24.02
C GLU A 207 -1.82 -8.82 23.26
N ALA A 208 -2.28 -9.16 22.04
CA ALA A 208 -3.13 -8.26 21.26
C ALA A 208 -4.56 -8.21 21.84
N ILE A 209 -5.16 -7.03 21.80
CA ILE A 209 -6.56 -6.84 22.16
C ILE A 209 -7.43 -7.18 20.94
N VAL A 210 -8.21 -8.25 21.02
CA VAL A 210 -9.13 -8.65 19.95
C VAL A 210 -10.51 -8.10 20.18
N ILE A 211 -11.06 -7.42 19.19
CA ILE A 211 -12.42 -6.87 19.18
C ILE A 211 -13.23 -7.61 18.15
N SER A 212 -14.14 -8.49 18.59
CA SER A 212 -15.10 -9.12 17.70
C SER A 212 -15.98 -8.07 17.03
N ASN A 213 -16.15 -8.17 15.71
CA ASN A 213 -16.88 -7.19 14.93
C ASN A 213 -17.70 -7.87 13.82
N LEU A 214 -18.78 -7.21 13.39
CA LEU A 214 -19.47 -7.60 12.18
C LEU A 214 -18.69 -7.12 10.97
N ASN A 215 -18.68 -7.91 9.89
CA ASN A 215 -17.93 -7.55 8.69
C ASN A 215 -18.54 -6.33 7.97
N TYR A 216 -18.08 -5.16 8.38
CA TYR A 216 -18.33 -3.87 7.70
C TYR A 216 -17.14 -3.46 6.81
N GLY A 217 -16.29 -4.42 6.42
CA GLY A 217 -15.09 -4.20 5.61
C GLY A 217 -14.02 -3.39 6.35
N GLY A 218 -13.05 -2.88 5.58
CA GLY A 218 -11.99 -2.01 6.10
C GLY A 218 -12.56 -0.74 6.73
N SER A 219 -13.52 -0.08 6.07
CA SER A 219 -14.15 1.14 6.61
C SER A 219 -14.67 0.96 8.02
N GLY A 220 -15.40 -0.14 8.28
CA GLY A 220 -15.95 -0.42 9.61
C GLY A 220 -14.90 -0.97 10.57
N GLY A 221 -14.04 -1.90 10.12
CA GLY A 221 -13.02 -2.48 10.99
C GLY A 221 -12.06 -1.43 11.55
N PHE A 222 -11.45 -0.64 10.69
CA PHE A 222 -10.53 0.42 11.11
C PHE A 222 -11.22 1.49 11.98
N THR A 223 -12.48 1.83 11.67
CA THR A 223 -13.23 2.75 12.53
C THR A 223 -13.51 2.17 13.91
N ARG A 224 -13.80 0.88 14.03
CA ARG A 224 -14.01 0.21 15.32
C ARG A 224 -12.75 0.29 16.19
N GLY A 225 -11.59 0.00 15.58
CA GLY A 225 -10.30 0.14 16.25
C GLY A 225 -9.99 1.58 16.66
N LEU A 226 -10.22 2.56 15.77
CA LEU A 226 -10.01 3.98 16.06
C LEU A 226 -10.86 4.46 17.26
N LEU A 227 -12.12 4.04 17.33
CA LEU A 227 -13.00 4.35 18.46
C LEU A 227 -12.49 3.72 19.76
N TYR A 228 -12.04 2.46 19.69
CA TYR A 228 -11.42 1.79 20.84
C TYR A 228 -10.20 2.57 21.35
N LEU A 229 -9.30 2.98 20.45
CA LEU A 229 -8.13 3.76 20.83
C LEU A 229 -8.49 5.09 21.49
N LYS A 230 -9.50 5.77 20.94
CA LYS A 230 -10.00 7.04 21.51
C LYS A 230 -10.54 6.84 22.92
N ASP A 231 -11.33 5.80 23.14
CA ASP A 231 -11.94 5.49 24.45
C ASP A 231 -10.90 5.05 25.50
N HIS A 232 -9.73 4.53 25.07
CA HIS A 232 -8.62 4.09 25.93
C HIS A 232 -7.45 5.08 25.96
N HIS A 233 -7.71 6.34 25.58
CA HIS A 233 -6.77 7.45 25.69
C HIS A 233 -5.44 7.24 24.94
N TYR A 234 -5.47 6.55 23.80
CA TYR A 234 -4.36 6.58 22.87
C TYR A 234 -4.30 7.95 22.19
N THR A 235 -3.09 8.43 21.92
CA THR A 235 -2.89 9.73 21.27
C THR A 235 -2.79 9.62 19.76
N HIS A 236 -2.23 8.50 19.27
CA HIS A 236 -1.99 8.25 17.86
C HIS A 236 -2.51 6.87 17.45
N CYS A 237 -2.87 6.76 16.19
CA CYS A 237 -3.34 5.54 15.55
C CYS A 237 -2.41 5.20 14.39
N LEU A 238 -2.09 3.91 14.23
CA LEU A 238 -1.48 3.34 13.04
C LEU A 238 -2.42 2.29 12.46
N PHE A 239 -2.98 2.54 11.27
CA PHE A 239 -3.73 1.55 10.52
C PHE A 239 -2.78 0.66 9.72
N MET A 240 -2.98 -0.66 9.80
CA MET A 240 -2.26 -1.66 9.01
C MET A 240 -3.20 -2.76 8.51
N ASP A 241 -2.98 -3.22 7.27
CA ASP A 241 -3.71 -4.37 6.71
C ASP A 241 -3.20 -5.69 7.30
N ASP A 242 -4.06 -6.73 7.34
CA ASP A 242 -3.73 -8.05 7.88
C ASP A 242 -2.80 -8.89 6.97
N ASP A 243 -2.70 -8.52 5.69
CA ASP A 243 -1.84 -9.15 4.67
C ASP A 243 -0.61 -8.31 4.29
N ALA A 244 -0.32 -7.23 5.01
CA ALA A 244 0.83 -6.37 4.78
C ALA A 244 1.95 -6.68 5.79
N SER A 245 3.00 -7.38 5.35
CA SER A 245 4.17 -7.59 6.20
C SER A 245 5.09 -6.37 6.19
N CYS A 246 5.81 -6.12 7.30
CA CYS A 246 6.79 -5.04 7.36
C CYS A 246 7.95 -5.41 8.29
N GLU A 247 9.08 -4.74 8.12
CA GLU A 247 10.09 -4.67 9.16
C GLU A 247 9.54 -3.93 10.38
N ILE A 248 9.79 -4.44 11.58
CA ILE A 248 9.35 -3.78 12.83
C ILE A 248 9.93 -2.37 12.95
N GLU A 249 11.11 -2.14 12.38
CA GLU A 249 11.71 -0.81 12.30
C GLU A 249 10.83 0.22 11.57
N SER A 250 9.95 -0.21 10.65
CA SER A 250 8.96 0.68 10.03
C SER A 250 8.00 1.26 11.06
N ILE A 251 7.59 0.47 12.05
CA ILE A 251 6.72 0.91 13.16
C ILE A 251 7.52 1.76 14.14
N ILE A 252 8.73 1.34 14.51
CA ILE A 252 9.61 2.07 15.43
C ILE A 252 9.94 3.46 14.86
N LYS A 253 10.35 3.53 13.60
CA LYS A 253 10.67 4.79 12.92
C LYS A 253 9.45 5.70 12.80
N THR A 254 8.26 5.14 12.54
CA THR A 254 6.99 5.88 12.56
C THR A 254 6.73 6.47 13.94
N PHE A 255 6.84 5.66 14.99
CA PHE A 255 6.67 6.10 16.38
C PHE A 255 7.64 7.22 16.75
N ARG A 256 8.93 7.08 16.40
CA ARG A 256 9.96 8.10 16.66
C ARG A 256 9.69 9.41 15.90
N LEU A 257 9.31 9.33 14.62
CA LEU A 257 8.94 10.52 13.86
C LEU A 257 7.77 11.28 14.50
N LEU A 258 6.76 10.58 15.00
CA LEU A 258 5.64 11.19 15.72
C LEU A 258 6.10 11.84 17.04
N GLN A 259 7.02 11.21 17.79
CA GLN A 259 7.55 11.75 19.04
C GLN A 259 8.35 13.05 18.84
N TYR A 260 9.11 13.16 17.76
CA TYR A 260 9.98 14.31 17.49
C TYR A 260 9.40 15.35 16.52
N SER A 261 8.20 15.09 15.99
CA SER A 261 7.60 15.98 15.00
C SER A 261 7.18 17.33 15.59
N ALA A 262 7.52 18.39 14.84
CA ALA A 262 7.02 19.75 15.08
C ALA A 262 5.90 20.15 14.08
N VAL A 263 5.47 19.23 13.23
CA VAL A 263 4.50 19.51 12.17
C VAL A 263 3.10 19.22 12.68
N GLU A 264 2.23 20.22 12.60
CA GLU A 264 0.81 20.08 12.92
C GLU A 264 0.13 19.13 11.93
N ARG A 265 -0.80 18.32 12.42
CA ARG A 265 -1.59 17.37 11.63
C ARG A 265 -0.74 16.42 10.79
N LEU A 266 0.46 16.06 11.30
CA LEU A 266 1.34 15.13 10.62
C LEU A 266 0.67 13.77 10.49
N ALA A 267 0.70 13.19 9.29
CA ALA A 267 0.41 11.79 9.06
C ALA A 267 1.55 11.13 8.27
N ILE A 268 1.84 9.87 8.58
CA ILE A 268 2.91 9.10 7.96
C ILE A 268 2.31 7.96 7.19
N ALA A 269 2.54 7.93 5.87
CA ALA A 269 2.11 6.85 4.99
C ALA A 269 3.31 5.96 4.63
N GLY A 270 3.17 4.65 4.84
CA GLY A 270 4.16 3.67 4.45
C GLY A 270 4.15 3.41 2.95
N THR A 271 5.34 3.18 2.38
CA THR A 271 5.51 2.73 1.00
C THR A 271 5.05 1.27 0.89
N MET A 272 4.30 0.91 -0.15
CA MET A 272 4.07 -0.48 -0.48
C MET A 272 5.07 -0.94 -1.53
N LEU A 273 5.76 -2.02 -1.24
CA LEU A 273 6.63 -2.77 -2.14
C LEU A 273 5.92 -4.07 -2.55
N TYR A 274 6.25 -4.62 -3.71
CA TYR A 274 5.71 -5.94 -4.07
C TYR A 274 6.38 -7.03 -3.26
N GLU A 275 5.60 -7.98 -2.74
CA GLU A 275 6.13 -9.10 -1.94
C GLU A 275 7.15 -9.94 -2.73
N LYS A 276 6.89 -10.25 -3.99
CA LYS A 276 7.78 -11.06 -4.86
C LYS A 276 8.90 -10.27 -5.53
N GLU A 277 8.71 -9.00 -5.75
CA GLU A 277 9.69 -8.08 -6.31
C GLU A 277 9.97 -7.00 -5.26
N SER A 278 10.55 -7.40 -4.13
CA SER A 278 10.65 -6.59 -2.91
C SER A 278 11.44 -5.27 -3.07
N THR A 279 12.16 -5.09 -4.18
CA THR A 279 12.83 -3.83 -4.52
C THR A 279 11.98 -2.88 -5.35
N ILE A 280 10.80 -3.32 -5.84
CA ILE A 280 9.97 -2.50 -6.74
C ILE A 280 8.83 -1.84 -5.96
N ILE A 281 8.73 -0.52 -6.10
CA ILE A 281 7.66 0.28 -5.48
C ILE A 281 6.33 0.01 -6.20
N HIS A 282 5.31 -0.43 -5.45
CA HIS A 282 3.92 -0.39 -5.89
C HIS A 282 3.35 1.04 -5.76
N GLU A 283 3.48 1.64 -4.58
CA GLU A 283 3.02 3.00 -4.31
C GLU A 283 3.79 3.62 -3.13
N LYS A 284 4.25 4.85 -3.29
CA LYS A 284 4.83 5.67 -2.21
C LYS A 284 4.04 6.96 -2.07
N GLY A 285 2.82 6.83 -1.51
CA GLY A 285 1.83 7.87 -1.48
C GLY A 285 1.15 8.10 -2.84
N ALA A 286 0.02 8.81 -2.82
CA ALA A 286 -0.75 9.05 -4.03
C ALA A 286 -1.41 10.42 -4.06
N GLN A 287 -1.84 10.81 -5.27
CA GLN A 287 -2.61 12.02 -5.51
C GLN A 287 -3.99 11.66 -6.03
N TYR A 288 -4.99 12.40 -5.57
CA TYR A 288 -6.34 12.24 -6.04
C TYR A 288 -6.49 12.82 -7.46
N LYS A 289 -7.16 12.06 -8.30
CA LYS A 289 -7.66 12.50 -9.60
C LYS A 289 -9.12 12.08 -9.72
N PRO A 290 -10.04 12.95 -10.18
CA PRO A 290 -11.45 12.58 -10.29
C PRO A 290 -11.67 11.25 -10.99
N LEU A 291 -12.36 10.31 -10.32
CA LEU A 291 -12.62 8.93 -10.76
C LEU A 291 -11.35 8.10 -11.03
N SER A 292 -10.23 8.45 -10.40
CA SER A 292 -8.93 7.78 -10.55
C SER A 292 -8.00 8.16 -9.41
N LEU A 293 -6.78 7.66 -9.46
CA LEU A 293 -5.67 8.09 -8.60
C LEU A 293 -4.37 8.13 -9.42
N ILE A 294 -3.39 8.84 -8.90
CA ILE A 294 -2.03 8.85 -9.43
C ILE A 294 -1.13 8.28 -8.33
N GLN A 295 -0.72 7.03 -8.50
CA GLN A 295 0.29 6.41 -7.65
C GLN A 295 1.64 7.09 -7.88
N LEU A 296 2.29 7.51 -6.82
CA LEU A 296 3.60 8.14 -6.90
C LEU A 296 4.69 7.07 -6.85
N TYR A 297 5.73 7.27 -7.65
CA TYR A 297 6.94 6.44 -7.71
C TYR A 297 6.71 4.97 -8.10
N CYS A 298 5.53 4.62 -8.61
CA CYS A 298 5.18 3.25 -9.02
C CYS A 298 6.18 2.71 -10.06
N GLY A 299 6.65 1.47 -9.86
CA GLY A 299 7.56 0.76 -10.76
C GLY A 299 9.03 1.15 -10.61
N LEU A 300 9.40 2.04 -9.69
CA LEU A 300 10.80 2.37 -9.43
C LEU A 300 11.47 1.28 -8.57
N ASP A 301 12.72 0.98 -8.90
CA ASP A 301 13.56 0.00 -8.22
C ASP A 301 14.44 0.67 -7.17
N ILE A 302 14.11 0.45 -5.88
CA ILE A 302 14.83 1.01 -4.73
C ILE A 302 16.08 0.23 -4.31
N SER A 303 16.47 -0.80 -5.04
CA SER A 303 17.81 -1.38 -4.90
C SER A 303 18.89 -0.46 -5.47
N LYS A 304 18.48 0.53 -6.28
CA LYS A 304 19.36 1.50 -6.91
C LYS A 304 19.50 2.74 -6.04
N PHE A 305 20.74 3.13 -5.73
CA PHE A 305 21.01 4.27 -4.87
C PHE A 305 20.43 5.59 -5.40
N GLU A 306 20.45 5.79 -6.73
CA GLU A 306 19.84 6.94 -7.41
C GLU A 306 18.33 7.04 -7.15
N THR A 307 17.65 5.91 -7.14
CA THR A 307 16.21 5.85 -6.86
C THR A 307 15.93 6.18 -5.39
N ILE A 308 16.76 5.70 -4.47
CA ILE A 308 16.66 6.04 -3.04
C ILE A 308 16.77 7.55 -2.86
N ILE A 309 17.77 8.19 -3.49
CA ILE A 309 17.97 9.64 -3.43
C ILE A 309 16.77 10.37 -4.03
N ALA A 310 16.34 9.99 -5.23
CA ALA A 310 15.24 10.63 -5.93
C ALA A 310 13.94 10.56 -5.10
N THR A 311 13.66 9.43 -4.46
CA THR A 311 12.45 9.23 -3.66
C THR A 311 12.51 9.89 -2.27
N ASP A 312 13.70 10.20 -1.74
CA ASP A 312 13.88 10.94 -0.48
C ASP A 312 13.82 12.46 -0.69
N LEU A 313 14.41 12.95 -1.79
CA LEU A 313 14.59 14.38 -2.04
C LEU A 313 13.45 15.01 -2.84
N ASP A 314 12.75 14.23 -3.69
CA ASP A 314 11.60 14.70 -4.47
C ASP A 314 10.34 14.73 -3.57
N LYS A 315 9.74 15.91 -3.45
CA LYS A 315 8.61 16.15 -2.55
C LYS A 315 7.33 16.42 -3.33
N LYS A 316 6.83 15.38 -3.96
CA LYS A 316 5.48 15.43 -4.52
C LYS A 316 4.46 15.57 -3.39
N LYS A 317 3.44 16.41 -3.60
CA LYS A 317 2.32 16.50 -2.67
C LYS A 317 1.63 15.15 -2.58
N ILE A 318 1.43 14.66 -1.36
CA ILE A 318 0.68 13.44 -1.08
C ILE A 318 -0.68 13.88 -0.54
N GLU A 319 -1.76 13.36 -1.10
CA GLU A 319 -3.12 13.77 -0.75
C GLU A 319 -3.86 12.73 0.07
N TYR A 320 -3.43 11.47 0.02
CA TYR A 320 -3.89 10.42 0.93
C TYR A 320 -2.80 9.35 1.13
N GLY A 321 -2.89 8.60 2.21
CA GLY A 321 -2.08 7.42 2.51
C GLY A 321 -2.98 6.21 2.65
N ALA A 322 -2.63 5.13 1.96
CA ALA A 322 -3.36 3.87 2.06
C ALA A 322 -3.17 3.21 3.43
N TRP A 323 -4.19 2.49 3.90
CA TRP A 323 -4.23 1.97 5.27
C TRP A 323 -3.42 0.69 5.50
N TRP A 324 -2.62 0.28 4.55
CA TRP A 324 -1.61 -0.77 4.81
C TRP A 324 -0.51 -0.33 5.80
N HIS A 325 -0.26 0.99 5.94
CA HIS A 325 0.54 1.62 6.98
C HIS A 325 0.26 3.12 6.97
N PHE A 326 -0.65 3.57 7.82
CA PHE A 326 -1.04 4.98 7.89
C PHE A 326 -1.18 5.44 9.33
N ALA A 327 -0.23 6.26 9.81
CA ALA A 327 -0.19 6.76 11.18
C ALA A 327 -0.58 8.24 11.25
N PHE A 328 -1.37 8.59 12.27
CA PHE A 328 -1.85 9.95 12.48
C PHE A 328 -2.24 10.20 13.95
N LYS A 329 -2.34 11.48 14.36
CA LYS A 329 -2.85 11.88 15.67
C LYS A 329 -4.38 11.75 15.70
N ILE A 330 -4.92 11.07 16.71
CA ILE A 330 -6.37 10.79 16.82
C ILE A 330 -7.18 12.09 16.95
N GLU A 331 -6.67 13.09 17.65
CA GLU A 331 -7.30 14.39 17.83
C GLU A 331 -7.49 15.16 16.50
N ASP A 332 -6.65 14.89 15.51
CA ASP A 332 -6.72 15.52 14.18
C ASP A 332 -7.84 14.97 13.30
N VAL A 333 -8.54 13.92 13.74
CA VAL A 333 -9.62 13.28 12.97
C VAL A 333 -10.91 14.08 13.16
N ASN A 334 -11.25 14.88 12.16
CA ASN A 334 -12.52 15.62 12.09
C ASN A 334 -13.64 14.81 11.43
N TYR A 335 -13.27 13.96 10.46
CA TYR A 335 -14.17 13.12 9.69
C TYR A 335 -13.78 11.66 9.83
N PHE A 336 -14.68 10.85 10.38
CA PHE A 336 -14.53 9.40 10.45
C PHE A 336 -14.69 8.76 9.07
N PRO A 337 -14.19 7.52 8.85
CA PRO A 337 -14.33 6.84 7.57
C PRO A 337 -15.77 6.80 7.06
N PHE A 338 -15.96 7.04 5.77
CA PHE A 338 -17.25 6.83 5.12
C PHE A 338 -17.46 5.33 4.85
N PRO A 339 -18.67 4.77 5.04
CA PRO A 339 -18.91 3.33 4.97
C PRO A 339 -18.88 2.78 3.54
N PHE A 340 -17.73 2.89 2.86
CA PHE A 340 -17.53 2.31 1.54
C PHE A 340 -17.48 0.78 1.54
N PHE A 341 -17.32 0.17 2.67
CA PHE A 341 -16.93 -1.19 2.93
C PHE A 341 -15.42 -1.40 2.71
N VAL A 342 -14.95 -1.30 1.48
CA VAL A 342 -13.52 -1.23 1.09
C VAL A 342 -13.38 -0.40 -0.19
N LYS A 343 -12.17 0.09 -0.44
CA LYS A 343 -11.76 0.97 -1.55
C LYS A 343 -12.37 2.36 -1.49
N GLY A 344 -11.52 3.35 -1.43
CA GLY A 344 -11.89 4.75 -1.37
C GLY A 344 -12.17 5.30 0.02
N ASP A 345 -12.25 4.45 1.04
CA ASP A 345 -12.34 4.79 2.45
C ASP A 345 -11.08 5.51 2.95
N ASP A 346 -9.91 4.94 2.68
CA ASP A 346 -8.59 5.53 2.91
C ASP A 346 -8.42 6.88 2.19
N MET A 347 -8.81 6.90 0.91
CA MET A 347 -8.70 8.08 0.07
C MET A 347 -9.59 9.22 0.58
N LEU A 348 -10.88 8.97 0.82
CA LEU A 348 -11.80 10.00 1.30
C LEU A 348 -11.43 10.47 2.71
N PHE A 349 -10.97 9.56 3.57
CA PHE A 349 -10.51 9.88 4.91
C PHE A 349 -9.32 10.84 4.89
N GLY A 350 -8.30 10.56 4.08
CA GLY A 350 -7.14 11.45 3.90
C GLY A 350 -7.52 12.82 3.36
N LEU A 351 -8.34 12.85 2.30
CA LEU A 351 -8.78 14.08 1.64
C LEU A 351 -9.63 14.98 2.55
N MET A 352 -10.55 14.40 3.33
CA MET A 352 -11.46 15.17 4.20
C MET A 352 -10.78 15.66 5.48
N ASN A 353 -9.82 14.94 6.00
CA ASN A 353 -9.12 15.32 7.21
C ASN A 353 -7.93 16.28 6.97
N HIS A 354 -7.51 16.48 5.74
CA HIS A 354 -6.45 17.44 5.38
C HIS A 354 -5.16 17.28 6.20
N PHE A 355 -4.70 16.04 6.36
CA PHE A 355 -3.43 15.76 7.02
C PHE A 355 -2.23 16.29 6.21
N ASN A 356 -1.16 16.65 6.92
CA ASN A 356 0.15 16.85 6.33
C ASN A 356 0.83 15.49 6.12
N ILE A 357 0.52 14.81 5.02
CA ILE A 357 0.97 13.44 4.79
C ILE A 357 2.39 13.43 4.25
N ILE A 358 3.24 12.63 4.88
CA ILE A 358 4.61 12.37 4.43
C ILE A 358 4.83 10.88 4.19
N THR A 359 5.77 10.56 3.29
CA THR A 359 6.34 9.22 3.14
C THR A 359 7.84 9.31 3.40
N VAL A 360 8.37 8.30 4.07
CA VAL A 360 9.78 8.23 4.45
C VAL A 360 10.34 6.89 4.00
N ASN A 361 11.48 6.88 3.33
CA ASN A 361 12.14 5.63 2.98
C ASN A 361 12.54 4.87 4.26
N GLY A 362 12.47 3.54 4.19
CA GLY A 362 12.62 2.69 5.36
C GLY A 362 11.34 2.53 6.20
N ILE A 363 10.24 3.21 5.84
CA ILE A 363 8.89 2.91 6.33
C ILE A 363 8.11 2.30 5.18
N CYS A 364 7.97 0.98 5.17
CA CYS A 364 7.31 0.25 4.10
C CYS A 364 6.61 -1.00 4.58
N VAL A 365 5.75 -1.51 3.72
CA VAL A 365 5.12 -2.81 3.82
C VAL A 365 5.34 -3.59 2.52
N PHE A 366 5.36 -4.91 2.62
CA PHE A 366 5.39 -5.83 1.49
C PHE A 366 3.98 -6.39 1.30
N GLY A 367 3.46 -6.31 0.10
CA GLY A 367 2.10 -6.73 -0.18
C GLY A 367 1.94 -7.38 -1.54
N GLU A 368 0.84 -8.14 -1.67
CA GLU A 368 0.51 -8.85 -2.90
C GLU A 368 0.19 -7.88 -4.04
N ASP A 369 0.55 -8.25 -5.26
CA ASP A 369 0.27 -7.45 -6.45
C ASP A 369 -1.25 -7.37 -6.74
N PHE A 370 -1.79 -6.16 -6.71
CA PHE A 370 -3.21 -5.91 -6.97
C PHE A 370 -3.67 -6.28 -8.39
N ARG A 371 -2.75 -6.50 -9.34
CA ARG A 371 -3.09 -6.97 -10.69
C ARG A 371 -3.79 -8.33 -10.66
N TYR A 372 -3.50 -9.15 -9.66
CA TYR A 372 -4.13 -10.47 -9.48
C TYR A 372 -5.55 -10.39 -8.90
N LYS A 373 -5.92 -9.28 -8.27
CA LYS A 373 -7.21 -9.07 -7.59
C LYS A 373 -8.29 -8.44 -8.51
N ASP A 374 -8.20 -8.55 -9.85
CA ASP A 374 -9.24 -8.03 -10.77
C ASP A 374 -10.40 -9.04 -10.97
N GLY A 375 -11.61 -8.53 -11.13
CA GLY A 375 -12.83 -9.33 -11.33
C GLY A 375 -14.09 -8.50 -11.07
N PRO A 376 -15.28 -9.12 -11.15
CA PRO A 376 -16.56 -8.42 -10.99
C PRO A 376 -16.73 -7.73 -9.63
N LEU A 377 -16.35 -8.38 -8.51
CA LEU A 377 -16.47 -7.78 -7.18
C LEU A 377 -15.53 -6.60 -6.97
N PRO A 378 -14.21 -6.71 -7.20
CA PRO A 378 -13.32 -5.56 -7.16
C PRO A 378 -13.75 -4.43 -8.09
N ARG A 379 -14.29 -4.75 -9.26
CA ARG A 379 -14.84 -3.77 -10.22
C ARG A 379 -16.04 -3.02 -9.64
N TYR A 380 -17.02 -3.76 -9.11
CA TYR A 380 -18.19 -3.18 -8.44
C TYR A 380 -17.79 -2.22 -7.32
N LEU A 381 -16.92 -2.66 -6.42
CA LEU A 381 -16.46 -1.88 -5.28
C LEU A 381 -15.71 -0.61 -5.73
N SER A 382 -14.78 -0.75 -6.67
CA SER A 382 -14.02 0.38 -7.20
C SER A 382 -14.88 1.42 -7.91
N VAL A 383 -15.81 0.99 -8.76
CA VAL A 383 -16.66 1.92 -9.52
C VAL A 383 -17.57 2.71 -8.58
N ARG A 384 -18.26 2.03 -7.66
CA ARG A 384 -19.17 2.72 -6.73
C ARG A 384 -18.42 3.71 -5.84
N ALA A 385 -17.25 3.31 -5.32
CA ALA A 385 -16.42 4.17 -4.49
C ALA A 385 -15.90 5.38 -5.27
N ASN A 386 -15.34 5.20 -6.46
CA ASN A 386 -14.82 6.29 -7.28
C ASN A 386 -15.91 7.32 -7.65
N PHE A 387 -17.12 6.86 -8.00
CA PHE A 387 -18.24 7.75 -8.33
C PHE A 387 -18.72 8.53 -7.10
N ALA A 388 -18.92 7.85 -5.97
CA ALA A 388 -19.37 8.50 -4.73
C ALA A 388 -18.32 9.49 -4.23
N LEU A 389 -17.04 9.10 -4.17
CA LEU A 389 -15.94 9.97 -3.78
C LEU A 389 -15.86 11.22 -4.66
N ALA A 390 -15.98 11.06 -5.98
CA ALA A 390 -15.97 12.21 -6.88
C ALA A 390 -17.20 13.12 -6.70
N LEU A 391 -18.39 12.59 -6.40
CA LEU A 391 -19.59 13.38 -6.09
C LEU A 391 -19.42 14.15 -4.78
N ILE A 392 -18.73 13.59 -3.79
CA ILE A 392 -18.48 14.19 -2.48
C ILE A 392 -17.43 15.31 -2.60
N TYR A 393 -16.27 14.97 -3.13
CA TYR A 393 -15.07 15.78 -3.00
C TYR A 393 -14.73 16.62 -4.23
N SER A 394 -15.04 16.12 -5.46
CA SER A 394 -14.56 16.75 -6.69
C SER A 394 -15.53 17.74 -7.31
N ASP A 395 -14.97 18.81 -7.90
CA ASP A 395 -15.73 19.78 -8.74
C ASP A 395 -15.73 19.44 -10.23
N CYS A 396 -15.29 18.21 -10.59
CA CYS A 396 -15.25 17.82 -11.98
C CYS A 396 -16.63 17.85 -12.66
N SER A 397 -16.59 18.10 -13.96
CA SER A 397 -17.78 18.19 -14.80
C SER A 397 -18.45 16.82 -15.03
N LEU A 398 -19.75 16.84 -15.37
CA LEU A 398 -20.50 15.64 -15.75
C LEU A 398 -19.79 14.80 -16.83
N TRP A 399 -19.15 15.47 -17.80
CA TRP A 399 -18.47 14.79 -18.92
C TRP A 399 -17.35 13.86 -18.48
N ILE A 400 -16.66 14.13 -17.39
CA ILE A 400 -15.63 13.26 -16.82
C ILE A 400 -16.26 11.96 -16.33
N TYR A 401 -17.42 12.02 -15.67
CA TYR A 401 -18.17 10.84 -15.22
C TYR A 401 -18.67 10.01 -16.42
N VAL A 402 -19.27 10.67 -17.42
CA VAL A 402 -19.79 10.02 -18.64
C VAL A 402 -18.66 9.31 -19.38
N TRP A 403 -17.57 10.02 -19.66
CA TRP A 403 -16.41 9.48 -20.37
C TRP A 403 -15.81 8.27 -19.64
N ARG A 404 -15.58 8.41 -18.34
CA ARG A 404 -14.97 7.35 -17.54
C ARG A 404 -15.84 6.10 -17.46
N TYR A 405 -17.14 6.29 -17.26
CA TYR A 405 -18.09 5.20 -17.20
C TYR A 405 -18.21 4.46 -18.54
N ILE A 406 -18.41 5.19 -19.62
CA ILE A 406 -18.48 4.60 -20.98
C ILE A 406 -17.19 3.82 -21.28
N ARG A 407 -16.03 4.40 -20.96
CA ARG A 407 -14.76 3.71 -21.16
C ARG A 407 -14.69 2.40 -20.37
N TRP A 408 -15.13 2.37 -19.12
CA TRP A 408 -15.13 1.15 -18.31
C TRP A 408 -16.06 0.09 -18.86
N ILE A 409 -17.26 0.45 -19.28
CA ILE A 409 -18.20 -0.47 -19.93
C ILE A 409 -17.60 -1.01 -21.24
N LEU A 410 -17.13 -0.11 -22.12
CA LEU A 410 -16.59 -0.52 -23.43
C LEU A 410 -15.38 -1.45 -23.29
N ILE A 411 -14.43 -1.15 -22.43
CA ILE A 411 -13.27 -2.03 -22.18
C ILE A 411 -13.76 -3.41 -21.74
N SER A 412 -14.71 -3.48 -20.82
CA SER A 412 -15.21 -4.77 -20.30
C SER A 412 -15.94 -5.57 -21.38
N ILE A 413 -16.89 -4.97 -22.12
CA ILE A 413 -17.65 -5.70 -23.14
C ILE A 413 -16.81 -6.08 -24.38
N LEU A 414 -15.87 -5.20 -24.78
CA LEU A 414 -14.96 -5.47 -25.90
C LEU A 414 -13.90 -6.54 -25.57
N THR A 415 -13.71 -6.85 -24.31
CA THR A 415 -12.83 -7.93 -23.82
C THR A 415 -13.62 -9.11 -23.25
N TYR A 416 -14.89 -9.25 -23.61
CA TYR A 416 -15.84 -10.34 -23.26
C TYR A 416 -16.06 -10.53 -21.74
N ARG A 417 -15.68 -9.53 -20.92
CA ARG A 417 -15.90 -9.50 -19.48
C ARG A 417 -17.26 -8.90 -19.15
N TYR A 418 -18.32 -9.59 -19.55
CA TYR A 418 -19.70 -9.10 -19.41
C TYR A 418 -20.16 -9.01 -17.96
N ALA A 419 -19.67 -9.89 -17.09
CA ALA A 419 -19.97 -9.81 -15.67
C ALA A 419 -19.33 -8.57 -15.03
N SER A 420 -18.10 -8.24 -15.38
CA SER A 420 -17.44 -6.99 -14.95
C SER A 420 -18.17 -5.74 -15.49
N ALA A 421 -18.73 -5.79 -16.72
CA ALA A 421 -19.57 -4.72 -17.25
C ALA A 421 -20.88 -4.58 -16.46
N ARG A 422 -21.55 -5.70 -16.16
CA ARG A 422 -22.75 -5.74 -15.33
C ARG A 422 -22.47 -5.21 -13.93
N ALA A 423 -21.37 -5.61 -13.32
CA ALA A 423 -20.90 -5.12 -12.01
C ALA A 423 -20.70 -3.59 -12.01
N THR A 424 -20.13 -3.04 -13.10
CA THR A 424 -20.00 -1.59 -13.30
C THR A 424 -21.37 -0.90 -13.36
N SER A 425 -22.33 -1.51 -14.03
CA SER A 425 -23.71 -1.00 -14.17
C SER A 425 -24.45 -1.02 -12.82
N ILE A 426 -24.36 -2.10 -12.05
CA ILE A 426 -24.94 -2.21 -10.69
C ILE A 426 -24.32 -1.19 -9.76
N ALA A 427 -23.00 -0.98 -9.84
CA ALA A 427 -22.30 0.03 -9.02
C ALA A 427 -22.89 1.44 -9.25
N LEU A 428 -23.11 1.83 -10.52
CA LEU A 428 -23.72 3.13 -10.84
C LEU A 428 -25.17 3.22 -10.36
N GLN A 429 -25.95 2.13 -10.47
CA GLN A 429 -27.31 2.08 -9.92
C GLN A 429 -27.32 2.33 -8.40
N HIS A 430 -26.38 1.74 -7.65
CA HIS A 430 -26.29 1.91 -6.20
C HIS A 430 -25.87 3.34 -5.84
N VAL A 431 -24.92 3.94 -6.56
CA VAL A 431 -24.57 5.35 -6.38
C VAL A 431 -25.77 6.26 -6.62
N MET A 432 -26.62 5.98 -7.62
CA MET A 432 -27.83 6.76 -7.91
C MET A 432 -28.93 6.64 -6.84
N ARG A 433 -28.83 5.68 -5.90
CA ARG A 433 -29.73 5.61 -4.74
C ARG A 433 -29.44 6.68 -3.69
N GLY A 434 -28.31 7.38 -3.82
CA GLY A 434 -27.92 8.46 -2.92
C GLY A 434 -27.20 8.00 -1.64
N PRO A 435 -26.89 8.94 -0.73
CA PRO A 435 -26.12 8.65 0.48
C PRO A 435 -26.76 7.67 1.45
N GLU A 436 -28.10 7.57 1.48
CA GLU A 436 -28.85 6.64 2.33
C GLU A 436 -28.55 5.16 2.00
N PHE A 437 -28.19 4.87 0.77
CA PHE A 437 -27.76 3.53 0.38
C PHE A 437 -26.62 3.01 1.26
N TRP A 438 -25.64 3.84 1.54
CA TRP A 438 -24.45 3.48 2.28
C TRP A 438 -24.71 3.24 3.78
N THR A 439 -25.66 3.95 4.35
CA THR A 439 -26.04 3.78 5.76
C THR A 439 -26.94 2.55 5.99
N ARG A 440 -27.67 2.15 4.96
CA ARG A 440 -28.56 0.99 5.02
C ARG A 440 -27.82 -0.33 4.74
N TYR A 441 -26.83 -0.31 3.84
CA TYR A 441 -26.11 -1.48 3.38
C TYR A 441 -24.63 -1.38 3.77
N LEU A 442 -24.37 -1.55 5.04
CA LEU A 442 -23.02 -1.48 5.61
C LEU A 442 -22.18 -2.72 5.30
N SER A 443 -22.83 -3.88 5.22
CA SER A 443 -22.20 -5.16 4.90
C SER A 443 -22.44 -5.57 3.45
N LEU A 444 -21.49 -6.30 2.86
CA LEU A 444 -21.70 -6.92 1.54
C LEU A 444 -22.68 -8.08 1.59
N THR A 445 -22.90 -8.72 2.74
CA THR A 445 -23.90 -9.79 2.89
C THR A 445 -25.30 -9.32 2.52
N ASP A 446 -25.63 -8.06 2.79
CA ASP A 446 -26.90 -7.46 2.43
C ASP A 446 -27.07 -7.21 0.91
N ILE A 447 -25.95 -7.12 0.20
CA ILE A 447 -25.89 -6.81 -1.24
C ILE A 447 -25.62 -8.07 -2.06
N TYR A 448 -24.98 -9.07 -1.46
CA TYR A 448 -24.52 -10.29 -2.12
C TYR A 448 -25.62 -11.00 -2.93
N PRO A 449 -26.87 -11.14 -2.44
CA PRO A 449 -27.94 -11.77 -3.24
C PRO A 449 -28.20 -11.09 -4.58
N VAL A 450 -27.99 -9.76 -4.65
CA VAL A 450 -28.21 -8.96 -5.89
C VAL A 450 -27.05 -9.11 -6.88
N ILE A 451 -25.84 -9.40 -6.41
CA ILE A 451 -24.63 -9.44 -7.26
C ILE A 451 -24.04 -10.84 -7.42
N SER A 452 -24.51 -11.84 -6.66
CA SER A 452 -23.95 -13.20 -6.66
C SER A 452 -23.87 -13.85 -8.05
N ASN A 453 -24.94 -13.77 -8.82
CA ASN A 453 -25.00 -14.30 -10.19
C ASN A 453 -23.98 -13.63 -11.13
N VAL A 454 -23.57 -12.40 -10.83
CA VAL A 454 -22.57 -11.66 -11.59
C VAL A 454 -21.17 -12.06 -11.14
N LEU A 455 -20.98 -12.32 -9.83
CA LEU A 455 -19.68 -12.65 -9.27
C LEU A 455 -19.18 -14.03 -9.69
N SER A 456 -20.08 -14.99 -9.88
CA SER A 456 -19.75 -16.37 -10.28
C SER A 456 -19.30 -16.53 -11.74
N ALA A 457 -19.64 -15.57 -12.61
CA ALA A 457 -19.48 -15.72 -14.07
C ALA A 457 -18.02 -15.52 -14.57
N GLU A 458 -17.16 -14.85 -13.82
CA GLU A 458 -15.73 -14.63 -14.14
C GLU A 458 -14.86 -15.17 -13.01
N LYS A 459 -15.23 -16.33 -12.46
CA LYS A 459 -14.51 -16.97 -11.37
C LYS A 459 -13.22 -17.59 -11.90
N MET A 460 -12.13 -17.40 -11.16
CA MET A 460 -10.85 -18.03 -11.45
C MET A 460 -10.85 -19.44 -10.86
N ASP A 461 -10.80 -20.43 -11.73
CA ASP A 461 -10.70 -21.85 -11.38
C ASP A 461 -9.32 -22.39 -11.78
N ASP A 462 -8.93 -23.56 -11.26
CA ASP A 462 -7.67 -24.20 -11.61
C ASP A 462 -7.68 -24.56 -13.12
N VAL A 463 -6.62 -24.24 -13.83
CA VAL A 463 -6.52 -24.40 -15.28
C VAL A 463 -5.21 -25.09 -15.65
N ASP A 464 -5.32 -26.21 -16.36
CA ASP A 464 -4.19 -26.84 -17.03
C ASP A 464 -3.96 -26.17 -18.40
N ILE A 465 -2.97 -25.28 -18.45
CA ILE A 465 -2.62 -24.54 -19.65
C ILE A 465 -2.05 -25.42 -20.75
N ASP A 466 -1.35 -26.50 -20.38
CA ASP A 466 -0.73 -27.44 -21.33
C ASP A 466 -1.78 -28.28 -22.04
N GLN A 467 -2.86 -28.62 -21.36
CA GLN A 467 -4.00 -29.29 -21.94
C GLN A 467 -4.80 -28.37 -22.88
N LEU A 468 -5.02 -27.13 -22.49
CA LEU A 468 -5.81 -26.17 -23.28
C LEU A 468 -5.08 -25.60 -24.50
N LYS A 469 -3.73 -25.63 -24.51
CA LYS A 469 -2.86 -25.14 -25.60
C LYS A 469 -3.31 -23.80 -26.22
N PRO A 470 -3.48 -22.73 -25.43
CA PRO A 470 -3.94 -21.47 -25.95
C PRO A 470 -2.87 -20.81 -26.84
N ILE A 471 -3.32 -20.03 -27.82
CA ILE A 471 -2.43 -19.30 -28.73
C ILE A 471 -1.93 -18.04 -28.03
N ILE A 472 -0.60 -17.91 -27.90
CA ILE A 472 0.05 -16.68 -27.45
C ILE A 472 0.18 -15.75 -28.67
N ARG A 473 -0.44 -14.57 -28.60
CA ARG A 473 -0.45 -13.63 -29.69
C ARG A 473 0.32 -12.36 -29.36
N GLN A 474 1.44 -12.13 -30.03
CA GLN A 474 2.10 -10.83 -30.05
C GLN A 474 1.62 -10.07 -31.29
N VAL A 475 0.82 -9.02 -31.09
CA VAL A 475 0.21 -8.35 -32.22
C VAL A 475 0.69 -6.91 -32.34
N ARG A 476 1.42 -6.62 -33.42
CA ARG A 476 1.57 -5.27 -33.96
C ARG A 476 0.60 -5.11 -35.13
N PHE A 477 -0.45 -4.31 -34.95
CA PHE A 477 -1.37 -4.03 -36.05
C PHE A 477 -1.00 -2.73 -36.77
N PRO A 478 -1.03 -2.71 -38.13
CA PRO A 478 -0.95 -1.48 -38.89
C PRO A 478 -2.15 -0.57 -38.56
N ILE A 479 -1.98 0.73 -38.74
CA ILE A 479 -2.96 1.78 -38.37
C ILE A 479 -4.33 1.50 -38.99
N LEU A 480 -4.38 1.09 -40.28
CA LEU A 480 -5.62 0.76 -41.00
C LEU A 480 -6.43 -0.34 -40.28
N LYS A 481 -5.75 -1.36 -39.77
CA LYS A 481 -6.41 -2.46 -39.05
C LYS A 481 -6.98 -2.00 -37.73
N LYS A 482 -6.30 -1.08 -37.01
CA LYS A 482 -6.83 -0.47 -35.78
C LYS A 482 -8.10 0.31 -36.03
N ILE A 483 -8.19 1.02 -37.17
CA ILE A 483 -9.41 1.75 -37.59
C ILE A 483 -10.55 0.77 -37.80
N ILE A 484 -10.33 -0.33 -38.54
CA ILE A 484 -11.35 -1.38 -38.76
C ILE A 484 -11.83 -1.96 -37.42
N ILE A 485 -10.93 -2.27 -36.48
CA ILE A 485 -11.26 -2.78 -35.15
C ILE A 485 -12.17 -1.80 -34.40
N ILE A 486 -11.87 -0.52 -34.46
CA ILE A 486 -12.67 0.52 -33.80
C ILE A 486 -14.03 0.64 -34.46
N MET A 487 -14.10 0.75 -35.81
CA MET A 487 -15.36 0.91 -36.57
C MET A 487 -16.27 -0.29 -36.41
N THR A 488 -15.72 -1.49 -36.32
CA THR A 488 -16.49 -2.73 -36.14
C THR A 488 -16.78 -3.08 -34.69
N PHE A 489 -16.42 -2.22 -33.73
CA PHE A 489 -16.46 -2.50 -32.28
C PHE A 489 -15.86 -3.87 -31.97
N ASN A 490 -14.60 -4.05 -32.37
CA ASN A 490 -13.84 -5.30 -32.20
C ASN A 490 -14.51 -6.52 -32.86
N GLY A 491 -15.20 -6.30 -34.00
CA GLY A 491 -15.87 -7.35 -34.76
C GLY A 491 -17.34 -7.60 -34.38
N PHE A 492 -17.89 -6.94 -33.34
CA PHE A 492 -19.28 -7.17 -32.94
C PHE A 492 -20.32 -6.70 -33.96
N PHE A 493 -19.99 -5.78 -34.86
CA PHE A 493 -20.86 -5.37 -35.98
C PHE A 493 -20.69 -6.25 -37.23
N LEU A 494 -19.72 -7.17 -37.21
CA LEU A 494 -19.54 -8.10 -38.33
C LEU A 494 -20.44 -9.34 -38.18
N PRO A 495 -20.78 -10.03 -39.26
CA PRO A 495 -21.43 -11.34 -39.22
C PRO A 495 -20.60 -12.38 -38.47
N ASP A 496 -21.27 -13.32 -37.78
CA ASP A 496 -20.59 -14.26 -36.86
C ASP A 496 -19.65 -15.24 -37.60
N PHE A 497 -19.80 -15.45 -38.89
CA PHE A 497 -18.92 -16.32 -39.70
C PHE A 497 -17.49 -15.78 -39.83
N PHE A 498 -17.25 -14.49 -39.53
CA PHE A 498 -15.89 -13.95 -39.46
C PHE A 498 -15.16 -14.31 -38.13
N ILE A 499 -15.89 -14.75 -37.10
CA ILE A 499 -15.35 -15.06 -35.79
C ILE A 499 -14.70 -16.44 -35.82
N ARG A 500 -13.43 -16.49 -35.52
CA ARG A 500 -12.62 -17.71 -35.51
C ARG A 500 -12.73 -18.43 -34.19
N ASP A 501 -13.01 -19.73 -34.22
CA ASP A 501 -13.07 -20.55 -33.01
C ASP A 501 -11.64 -20.94 -32.55
N ARG A 502 -11.01 -19.99 -31.90
CA ARG A 502 -9.66 -20.13 -31.33
C ARG A 502 -9.63 -19.66 -29.88
N LEU A 503 -8.73 -20.25 -29.09
CA LEU A 503 -8.46 -19.86 -27.71
C LEU A 503 -7.20 -18.99 -27.66
N ILE A 504 -7.33 -17.74 -27.26
CA ILE A 504 -6.20 -16.80 -27.11
C ILE A 504 -5.83 -16.68 -25.65
N LEU A 505 -4.54 -16.80 -25.33
CA LEU A 505 -4.03 -16.55 -23.99
C LEU A 505 -3.97 -15.06 -23.70
N SER A 506 -4.53 -14.69 -22.58
CA SER A 506 -4.49 -13.33 -22.03
C SER A 506 -3.98 -13.40 -20.59
N LYS A 507 -2.71 -13.04 -20.37
CA LYS A 507 -2.15 -12.99 -19.01
C LYS A 507 -2.82 -11.89 -18.20
N LYS A 508 -3.28 -12.20 -17.00
CA LYS A 508 -4.04 -11.29 -16.13
C LYS A 508 -3.22 -10.10 -15.66
N GLU A 509 -1.92 -10.27 -15.57
CA GLU A 509 -0.93 -9.26 -15.15
C GLU A 509 -0.70 -8.17 -16.22
N ILE A 510 -1.04 -8.44 -17.48
CA ILE A 510 -0.83 -7.53 -18.61
C ILE A 510 -2.12 -6.78 -18.91
N LYS A 511 -2.04 -5.47 -19.12
CA LYS A 511 -3.19 -4.68 -19.61
C LYS A 511 -3.56 -5.15 -21.02
N HIS A 512 -4.74 -5.78 -21.14
CA HIS A 512 -5.24 -6.23 -22.42
C HIS A 512 -5.93 -5.11 -23.18
N PHE A 513 -5.62 -5.05 -24.47
CA PHE A 513 -6.30 -4.15 -25.39
C PHE A 513 -7.29 -4.94 -26.23
N PRO A 514 -8.50 -4.42 -26.47
CA PRO A 514 -9.52 -5.12 -27.28
C PRO A 514 -9.03 -5.60 -28.65
N TYR A 515 -8.06 -4.90 -29.25
CA TYR A 515 -7.52 -5.27 -30.55
C TYR A 515 -6.74 -6.60 -30.58
N GLU A 516 -6.21 -7.06 -29.43
CA GLU A 516 -5.45 -8.32 -29.35
C GLU A 516 -6.31 -9.54 -29.60
N ILE A 517 -7.61 -9.42 -29.34
CA ILE A 517 -8.61 -10.49 -29.44
C ILE A 517 -9.56 -10.32 -30.63
N PHE A 518 -9.22 -9.44 -31.57
CA PHE A 518 -10.08 -9.14 -32.73
C PHE A 518 -10.42 -10.38 -33.54
N LEU A 519 -11.72 -10.65 -33.72
CA LEU A 519 -12.31 -11.80 -34.42
C LEU A 519 -11.99 -13.18 -33.81
N GLU A 520 -11.62 -13.24 -32.54
CA GLU A 520 -11.41 -14.51 -31.85
C GLU A 520 -12.57 -14.80 -30.88
N LYS A 521 -13.02 -16.06 -30.80
CA LYS A 521 -14.22 -16.46 -30.05
C LYS A 521 -13.95 -16.62 -28.56
N ASN A 522 -12.80 -17.18 -28.19
CA ASN A 522 -12.49 -17.59 -26.83
C ASN A 522 -11.21 -16.92 -26.34
N ILE A 523 -11.25 -16.43 -25.09
CA ILE A 523 -10.09 -15.82 -24.43
C ILE A 523 -9.89 -16.52 -23.09
N LEU A 524 -8.71 -17.10 -22.88
CA LEU A 524 -8.30 -17.59 -21.57
C LEU A 524 -7.66 -16.45 -20.79
N TYR A 525 -8.35 -15.92 -19.79
CA TYR A 525 -7.77 -15.06 -18.77
C TYR A 525 -7.08 -15.92 -17.74
N TYR A 526 -5.76 -15.92 -17.72
CA TYR A 526 -4.94 -16.81 -16.92
C TYR A 526 -3.96 -16.02 -16.04
N SER A 527 -3.85 -16.42 -14.78
CA SER A 527 -2.82 -15.98 -13.86
C SER A 527 -1.76 -17.06 -13.72
N SER A 528 -0.56 -16.78 -14.20
CA SER A 528 0.58 -17.70 -14.08
C SER A 528 1.01 -17.88 -12.63
N GLU A 529 0.72 -16.91 -11.78
CA GLU A 529 1.03 -16.89 -10.35
C GLU A 529 0.26 -17.97 -9.56
N TYR A 530 -1.03 -18.10 -9.86
CA TYR A 530 -1.93 -19.01 -9.13
C TYR A 530 -2.32 -20.25 -9.91
N ASN A 531 -1.83 -20.41 -11.14
CA ASN A 531 -2.29 -21.44 -12.08
C ASN A 531 -3.83 -21.48 -12.25
N LYS A 532 -4.46 -20.30 -12.18
CA LYS A 532 -5.91 -20.14 -12.25
C LYS A 532 -6.33 -19.28 -13.42
N GLY A 533 -7.50 -19.59 -13.98
CA GLY A 533 -8.03 -18.84 -15.10
C GLY A 533 -9.52 -19.05 -15.32
N TYR A 534 -10.06 -18.35 -16.31
CA TYR A 534 -11.39 -18.59 -16.84
C TYR A 534 -11.44 -18.27 -18.34
N VAL A 535 -12.32 -18.94 -19.06
CA VAL A 535 -12.53 -18.69 -20.49
C VAL A 535 -13.66 -17.69 -20.67
N ALA A 536 -13.36 -16.54 -21.25
CA ALA A 536 -14.35 -15.57 -21.69
C ALA A 536 -14.71 -15.83 -23.17
N ILE A 537 -16.02 -15.84 -23.48
CA ILE A 537 -16.53 -16.24 -24.78
C ILE A 537 -17.22 -15.05 -25.44
N TYR A 538 -16.94 -14.83 -26.75
CA TYR A 538 -17.63 -13.89 -27.57
C TYR A 538 -19.15 -14.14 -27.56
N ASN A 539 -19.94 -13.11 -27.28
CA ASN A 539 -21.40 -13.20 -27.24
C ASN A 539 -22.04 -11.86 -27.60
N LYS A 540 -22.60 -11.82 -28.81
CA LYS A 540 -23.22 -10.62 -29.38
C LYS A 540 -24.42 -10.13 -28.57
N LYS A 541 -25.27 -11.04 -28.09
CA LYS A 541 -26.45 -10.69 -27.29
C LYS A 541 -26.04 -10.04 -25.96
N LYS A 542 -25.06 -10.63 -25.26
CA LYS A 542 -24.52 -10.05 -24.01
C LYS A 542 -23.85 -8.69 -24.28
N PHE A 543 -23.08 -8.56 -25.36
CA PHE A 543 -22.47 -7.30 -25.75
C PHE A 543 -23.49 -6.16 -25.85
N PHE A 544 -24.52 -6.33 -26.69
CA PHE A 544 -25.54 -5.29 -26.88
C PHE A 544 -26.38 -5.07 -25.63
N SER A 545 -26.73 -6.11 -24.87
CA SER A 545 -27.47 -6.00 -23.63
C SER A 545 -26.73 -5.12 -22.62
N GLU A 546 -25.42 -5.36 -22.39
CA GLU A 546 -24.62 -4.56 -21.44
C GLU A 546 -24.34 -3.15 -21.97
N LEU A 547 -24.15 -2.99 -23.28
CA LEU A 547 -24.00 -1.68 -23.92
C LEU A 547 -25.24 -0.81 -23.72
N PHE A 548 -26.43 -1.33 -24.06
CA PHE A 548 -27.67 -0.56 -23.91
C PHE A 548 -28.03 -0.29 -22.47
N LEU A 549 -27.79 -1.25 -21.55
CA LEU A 549 -27.96 -1.02 -20.12
C LEU A 549 -27.04 0.10 -19.65
N GLY A 550 -25.76 0.05 -20.02
CA GLY A 550 -24.78 1.07 -19.65
C GLY A 550 -25.17 2.46 -20.17
N LEU A 551 -25.58 2.57 -21.44
CA LEU A 551 -26.05 3.84 -22.01
C LEU A 551 -27.31 4.37 -21.29
N LYS A 552 -28.29 3.51 -21.01
CA LYS A 552 -29.48 3.88 -20.25
C LYS A 552 -29.12 4.45 -18.88
N LEU A 553 -28.24 3.78 -18.15
CA LEU A 553 -27.86 4.18 -16.79
C LEU A 553 -27.07 5.49 -16.77
N ILE A 554 -26.16 5.71 -17.71
CA ILE A 554 -25.39 6.96 -17.73
C ILE A 554 -26.26 8.16 -18.10
N ILE A 555 -27.29 7.98 -18.96
CA ILE A 555 -28.30 9.02 -19.26
C ILE A 555 -29.11 9.34 -17.99
N GLN A 556 -29.57 8.30 -17.26
CA GLN A 556 -30.27 8.50 -15.98
C GLN A 556 -29.41 9.20 -14.93
N PHE A 557 -28.12 8.84 -14.86
CA PHE A 557 -27.17 9.51 -13.98
C PHE A 557 -27.00 10.97 -14.37
N ALA A 558 -26.82 11.26 -15.68
CA ALA A 558 -26.65 12.62 -16.19
C ALA A 558 -27.84 13.51 -15.83
N ALA A 559 -29.08 13.02 -16.00
CA ALA A 559 -30.29 13.73 -15.64
C ALA A 559 -30.37 14.06 -14.14
N ARG A 560 -29.81 13.22 -13.28
CA ARG A 560 -29.84 13.38 -11.81
C ARG A 560 -28.57 13.97 -11.23
N PHE A 561 -27.55 14.23 -12.03
CA PHE A 561 -26.18 14.56 -11.58
C PHE A 561 -26.12 15.73 -10.59
N LYS A 562 -26.74 16.86 -10.92
CA LYS A 562 -26.72 18.06 -10.04
C LYS A 562 -27.39 17.78 -8.68
N LYS A 563 -28.51 17.05 -8.68
CA LYS A 563 -29.22 16.66 -7.46
C LYS A 563 -28.37 15.70 -6.63
N LEU A 564 -27.84 14.63 -7.24
CA LEU A 564 -26.97 13.67 -6.57
C LEU A 564 -25.73 14.33 -5.96
N LYS A 565 -25.03 15.19 -6.70
CA LYS A 565 -23.84 15.90 -6.21
C LYS A 565 -24.17 16.73 -4.98
N ARG A 566 -25.30 17.44 -4.98
CA ARG A 566 -25.77 18.22 -3.82
C ARG A 566 -26.10 17.31 -2.62
N GLU A 567 -26.84 16.20 -2.84
CA GLU A 567 -27.19 15.26 -1.78
C GLU A 567 -25.96 14.63 -1.13
N TYR A 568 -24.98 14.16 -1.94
CA TYR A 568 -23.75 13.58 -1.41
C TYR A 568 -22.95 14.60 -0.60
N ARG A 569 -22.79 15.83 -1.07
CA ARG A 569 -22.04 16.89 -0.37
C ARG A 569 -22.71 17.32 0.94
N GLN A 570 -24.02 17.34 1.00
CA GLN A 570 -24.75 17.78 2.20
C GLN A 570 -24.90 16.68 3.26
N LYS A 571 -25.06 15.42 2.85
CA LYS A 571 -25.36 14.33 3.76
C LYS A 571 -24.14 13.53 4.20
N VAL A 572 -23.14 13.38 3.34
CA VAL A 572 -21.95 12.56 3.66
C VAL A 572 -21.17 13.09 4.86
N PRO A 573 -20.89 14.38 5.03
CA PRO A 573 -20.24 14.88 6.25
C PRO A 573 -20.97 14.50 7.55
N LYS A 574 -22.31 14.35 7.51
CA LYS A 574 -23.12 13.93 8.67
C LYS A 574 -23.02 12.41 8.94
N ILE A 575 -22.64 11.62 7.94
CA ILE A 575 -22.39 10.18 8.06
C ILE A 575 -20.93 9.93 8.53
N MET A 576 -19.99 10.77 8.12
CA MET A 576 -18.57 10.67 8.51
C MET A 576 -18.33 11.20 9.94
N THR A 577 -19.15 10.78 10.91
CA THR A 577 -19.07 11.25 12.29
C THR A 577 -18.89 10.10 13.27
N GLU A 578 -18.23 10.39 14.38
CA GLU A 578 -18.13 9.48 15.52
C GLU A 578 -19.51 8.98 15.98
N LYS A 579 -20.47 9.90 16.09
CA LYS A 579 -21.85 9.60 16.52
C LYS A 579 -22.52 8.55 15.62
N PHE A 580 -22.33 8.66 14.30
CA PHE A 580 -22.88 7.67 13.36
C PHE A 580 -22.29 6.28 13.62
N TRP A 581 -20.97 6.15 13.71
CA TRP A 581 -20.31 4.87 13.89
C TRP A 581 -20.59 4.26 15.27
N ARG A 582 -20.62 5.06 16.34
CA ARG A 582 -21.03 4.57 17.66
C ARG A 582 -22.45 3.99 17.64
N LYS A 583 -23.38 4.62 16.93
CA LYS A 583 -24.72 4.08 16.72
C LYS A 583 -24.69 2.76 15.96
N VAL A 584 -23.90 2.63 14.90
CA VAL A 584 -23.74 1.39 14.12
C VAL A 584 -23.30 0.22 15.00
N TYR A 585 -22.32 0.44 15.88
CA TYR A 585 -21.80 -0.63 16.73
C TYR A 585 -22.68 -0.95 17.96
N GLN A 586 -23.52 -0.02 18.42
CA GLN A 586 -24.41 -0.22 19.56
C GLN A 586 -25.66 -1.02 19.22
N PHE A 587 -26.23 -0.90 18.03
CA PHE A 587 -27.48 -1.53 17.65
C PHE A 587 -27.36 -2.98 17.16
N LYS A 588 -26.18 -3.53 17.05
CA LYS A 588 -25.95 -4.90 16.55
C LYS A 588 -25.07 -5.72 17.51
N ARG A 589 -25.36 -5.62 18.80
CA ARG A 589 -24.89 -6.56 19.82
C ARG A 589 -25.80 -7.77 19.89
#